data_37db6cb85452055adddb317c6ff096fe
#
_entry.id   37db6cb85452055adddb317c6ff096fe
#
_cell.length_a   1.000
_cell.length_b   1.000
_cell.length_c   1.000
_cell.angle_alpha   90.00
_cell.angle_beta   90.00
_cell.angle_gamma   90.00
#
_symmetry.space_group_name_H-M   'P 1'
#
loop_
_entity.id
_entity.type
_entity.pdbx_description
1 polymer ?
#
loop_
_entity_poly.entity_id
_entity_poly.type
_entity_poly.pdbx_seq_one_letter_code
_entity_poly.pdbx_strand_id
1 'polypeptide(L)'
;SFLTSTEEYIAKYQGKIAQVKANTKAVEAVAAAVEEARLAGAGEKELNEVRQEAEARFLEAAARGTSTGATTTGQSYYSAAHSVDEVICGTPALLKPAEGGSLREYQVIGLQWMVSLYNNQLNGILADEMGLGKTVQIMALFAHLMEAKQICGPHLVVVPNAVLVNWRSELKKWLPSFRCVYYVGDREARLKEWQAHVESLQFNVMVTTYDYCMRDRAKLSRVQWQYMVIDEAHRMKDRESKLSRDISGFRTMRRLLLTGTPLQNDISELWSLLNLLLPDVFDNKAEFGAWFDSKPGESSEEEWLKREKRVVVIHRLHQILEPFMLRRQLADVEGSLPPKVQHVIKCAMSP
;
A
#
# COMPACT_ATOMS: atom_id res chain seq x y z
N SER A 1 -13.83 22.12 -22.89
CA SER A 1 -13.48 20.97 -23.68
C SER A 1 -12.37 20.06 -23.08
N PHE A 2 -11.05 20.36 -23.07
CA PHE A 2 -10.05 19.45 -22.50
C PHE A 2 -10.14 19.37 -20.95
N LEU A 3 -10.28 20.51 -20.27
CA LEU A 3 -10.43 20.57 -18.82
C LEU A 3 -11.72 19.85 -18.38
N THR A 4 -12.81 20.01 -19.10
CA THR A 4 -14.10 19.32 -18.84
C THR A 4 -13.94 17.81 -18.97
N SER A 5 -13.25 17.32 -20.00
CA SER A 5 -12.96 15.89 -20.19
C SER A 5 -12.10 15.34 -19.07
N THR A 6 -11.14 16.10 -18.57
CA THR A 6 -10.27 15.70 -17.45
C THR A 6 -11.05 15.66 -16.13
N GLU A 7 -11.94 16.61 -15.90
CA GLU A 7 -12.79 16.65 -14.71
C GLU A 7 -13.80 15.48 -14.70
N GLU A 8 -14.40 15.17 -15.84
CA GLU A 8 -15.31 14.03 -15.98
C GLU A 8 -14.59 12.70 -15.70
N TYR A 9 -13.35 12.56 -16.16
CA TYR A 9 -12.56 11.36 -15.93
C TYR A 9 -12.14 11.22 -14.46
N ILE A 10 -11.73 12.31 -13.80
CA ILE A 10 -11.42 12.33 -12.37
C ILE A 10 -12.66 11.96 -11.54
N ALA A 11 -13.81 12.53 -11.88
CA ALA A 11 -15.07 12.20 -11.24
C ALA A 11 -15.44 10.71 -11.42
N LYS A 12 -15.15 10.13 -12.59
CA LYS A 12 -15.30 8.69 -12.87
C LYS A 12 -14.42 7.84 -11.94
N TYR A 13 -13.15 8.21 -11.73
CA TYR A 13 -12.26 7.48 -10.83
C TYR A 13 -12.64 7.63 -9.35
N GLN A 14 -13.01 8.83 -8.94
CA GLN A 14 -13.52 9.06 -7.58
C GLN A 14 -14.78 8.24 -7.32
N GLY A 15 -15.68 8.16 -8.30
CA GLY A 15 -16.87 7.31 -8.25
C GLY A 15 -16.53 5.83 -8.15
N LYS A 16 -15.57 5.33 -8.96
CA LYS A 16 -15.10 3.95 -8.88
C LYS A 16 -14.48 3.63 -7.51
N ILE A 17 -13.65 4.51 -6.95
CA ILE A 17 -13.06 4.34 -5.63
C ILE A 17 -14.14 4.27 -4.54
N ALA A 18 -15.13 5.16 -4.59
CA ALA A 18 -16.26 5.15 -3.67
C ALA A 18 -17.08 3.84 -3.78
N GLN A 19 -17.29 3.35 -4.99
CA GLN A 19 -18.00 2.10 -5.25
C GLN A 19 -17.24 0.88 -4.74
N VAL A 20 -15.92 0.81 -4.95
CA VAL A 20 -15.06 -0.26 -4.43
C VAL A 20 -15.10 -0.27 -2.90
N LYS A 21 -15.00 0.89 -2.25
CA LYS A 21 -15.15 1.00 -0.79
C LYS A 21 -16.51 0.50 -0.29
N ALA A 22 -17.58 0.92 -0.96
CA ALA A 22 -18.93 0.47 -0.63
C ALA A 22 -19.06 -1.05 -0.74
N ASN A 23 -18.58 -1.63 -1.84
CA ASN A 23 -18.60 -3.08 -2.06
C ASN A 23 -17.78 -3.83 -1.00
N THR A 24 -16.61 -3.31 -0.62
CA THR A 24 -15.75 -3.95 0.40
C THR A 24 -16.42 -3.92 1.77
N LYS A 25 -17.01 -2.78 2.17
CA LYS A 25 -17.79 -2.69 3.42
C LYS A 25 -18.99 -3.63 3.43
N ALA A 26 -19.62 -3.85 2.27
CA ALA A 26 -20.71 -4.80 2.14
C ALA A 26 -20.27 -6.23 2.44
N VAL A 27 -19.20 -6.67 1.78
CA VAL A 27 -18.65 -8.02 1.95
C VAL A 27 -18.28 -8.27 3.41
N GLU A 28 -17.69 -7.28 4.09
CA GLU A 28 -17.34 -7.41 5.50
C GLU A 28 -18.56 -7.41 6.43
N ALA A 29 -19.55 -6.58 6.16
CA ALA A 29 -20.79 -6.58 6.93
C ALA A 29 -21.54 -7.92 6.81
N VAL A 30 -21.56 -8.49 5.60
CA VAL A 30 -22.13 -9.84 5.36
C VAL A 30 -21.30 -10.90 6.09
N ALA A 31 -19.96 -10.84 6.01
CA ALA A 31 -19.09 -11.79 6.69
C ALA A 31 -19.21 -11.70 8.22
N ALA A 32 -19.31 -10.50 8.78
CA ALA A 32 -19.53 -10.29 10.21
C ALA A 32 -20.89 -10.86 10.67
N ALA A 33 -21.96 -10.61 9.93
CA ALA A 33 -23.30 -11.14 10.26
C ALA A 33 -23.34 -12.67 10.22
N VAL A 34 -22.67 -13.29 9.25
CA VAL A 34 -22.55 -14.75 9.14
C VAL A 34 -21.74 -15.33 10.29
N GLU A 35 -20.65 -14.68 10.69
CA GLU A 35 -19.81 -15.16 11.80
C GLU A 35 -20.52 -15.00 13.15
N GLU A 36 -21.26 -13.92 13.35
CA GLU A 36 -22.11 -13.73 14.54
C GLU A 36 -23.19 -14.80 14.64
N ALA A 37 -23.87 -15.12 13.55
CA ALA A 37 -24.85 -16.19 13.50
C ALA A 37 -24.21 -17.58 13.76
N ARG A 38 -23.00 -17.81 13.26
CA ARG A 38 -22.24 -19.04 13.50
C ARG A 38 -21.85 -19.18 14.97
N LEU A 39 -21.40 -18.12 15.60
CA LEU A 39 -21.09 -18.11 17.04
C LEU A 39 -22.35 -18.31 17.91
N ALA A 40 -23.51 -17.89 17.42
CA ALA A 40 -24.80 -18.14 18.06
C ALA A 40 -25.32 -19.59 17.86
N GLY A 41 -24.59 -20.42 17.11
CA GLY A 41 -24.94 -21.85 16.90
C GLY A 41 -25.91 -22.09 15.75
N ALA A 42 -26.08 -21.16 14.82
CA ALA A 42 -26.95 -21.28 13.66
C ALA A 42 -26.53 -22.43 12.73
N GLY A 43 -27.48 -23.18 12.23
CA GLY A 43 -27.25 -24.26 11.28
C GLY A 43 -26.97 -23.78 9.86
N GLU A 44 -26.46 -24.63 8.99
CA GLU A 44 -26.00 -24.26 7.63
C GLU A 44 -27.10 -23.60 6.76
N LYS A 45 -28.36 -23.93 6.97
CA LYS A 45 -29.50 -23.27 6.31
C LYS A 45 -29.73 -21.85 6.81
N GLU A 46 -29.68 -21.66 8.13
CA GLU A 46 -29.84 -20.34 8.77
C GLU A 46 -28.68 -19.40 8.42
N LEU A 47 -27.46 -19.91 8.31
CA LEU A 47 -26.29 -19.14 7.86
C LEU A 47 -26.46 -18.63 6.42
N ASN A 48 -27.04 -19.46 5.53
CA ASN A 48 -27.34 -19.04 4.16
C ASN A 48 -28.47 -18.00 4.09
N GLU A 49 -29.48 -18.09 4.93
CA GLU A 49 -30.56 -17.10 5.03
C GLU A 49 -30.05 -15.76 5.56
N VAL A 50 -29.25 -15.76 6.61
CA VAL A 50 -28.58 -14.56 7.15
C VAL A 50 -27.71 -13.89 6.09
N ARG A 51 -26.97 -14.69 5.31
CA ARG A 51 -26.16 -14.17 4.20
C ARG A 51 -27.01 -13.49 3.15
N GLN A 52 -28.08 -14.12 2.68
CA GLN A 52 -28.97 -13.56 1.68
C GLN A 52 -29.69 -12.28 2.15
N GLU A 53 -30.14 -12.27 3.41
CA GLU A 53 -30.73 -11.06 4.00
C GLU A 53 -29.74 -9.90 4.11
N ALA A 54 -28.50 -10.18 4.53
CA ALA A 54 -27.45 -9.14 4.63
C ALA A 54 -27.07 -8.59 3.27
N GLU A 55 -26.98 -9.44 2.24
CA GLU A 55 -26.75 -9.04 0.85
C GLU A 55 -27.91 -8.18 0.30
N ALA A 56 -29.16 -8.59 0.57
CA ALA A 56 -30.36 -7.84 0.13
C ALA A 56 -30.46 -6.46 0.78
N ARG A 57 -30.26 -6.36 2.08
CA ARG A 57 -30.23 -5.07 2.83
C ARG A 57 -29.18 -4.11 2.28
N PHE A 58 -28.03 -4.65 1.89
CA PHE A 58 -26.97 -3.84 1.32
C PHE A 58 -27.33 -3.34 -0.09
N LEU A 59 -27.89 -4.18 -0.95
CA LEU A 59 -28.37 -3.78 -2.31
C LEU A 59 -29.44 -2.69 -2.23
N GLU A 60 -30.34 -2.77 -1.26
CA GLU A 60 -31.33 -1.72 -1.01
C GLU A 60 -30.71 -0.41 -0.53
N ALA A 61 -29.72 -0.47 0.36
CA ALA A 61 -29.00 0.70 0.85
C ALA A 61 -28.18 1.39 -0.25
N ALA A 62 -27.54 0.60 -1.11
CA ALA A 62 -26.79 1.09 -2.28
C ALA A 62 -27.72 1.76 -3.30
N ALA A 63 -28.93 1.23 -3.52
CA ALA A 63 -29.91 1.83 -4.42
C ALA A 63 -30.46 3.18 -3.90
N ARG A 64 -30.52 3.40 -2.59
CA ARG A 64 -30.96 4.67 -1.98
C ARG A 64 -29.87 5.75 -1.96
N GLY A 65 -28.57 5.38 -2.07
CA GLY A 65 -27.42 6.29 -1.97
C GLY A 65 -27.00 6.98 -3.27
N THR A 66 -27.65 6.73 -4.40
CA THR A 66 -27.24 7.23 -5.74
C THR A 66 -27.74 8.63 -6.12
N SER A 67 -28.25 9.43 -5.18
CA SER A 67 -28.68 10.81 -5.47
C SER A 67 -28.06 11.84 -4.54
N THR A 68 -26.78 12.20 -4.76
CA THR A 68 -26.28 13.54 -4.46
C THR A 68 -24.96 13.75 -5.21
N GLY A 69 -25.03 14.42 -6.36
CA GLY A 69 -23.88 15.03 -7.01
C GLY A 69 -23.41 16.23 -6.18
N ALA A 70 -22.36 16.07 -5.38
CA ALA A 70 -21.68 17.16 -4.74
C ALA A 70 -20.26 17.21 -5.27
N THR A 71 -19.89 18.34 -5.84
CA THR A 71 -18.52 18.76 -6.14
C THR A 71 -17.73 18.80 -4.84
N THR A 72 -17.04 17.72 -4.52
CA THR A 72 -16.22 17.58 -3.30
C THR A 72 -14.88 18.27 -3.53
N THR A 73 -14.58 19.29 -2.75
CA THR A 73 -13.23 19.86 -2.63
C THR A 73 -12.25 18.78 -2.16
N GLY A 74 -10.95 18.86 -2.52
CA GLY A 74 -9.94 17.83 -2.21
C GLY A 74 -9.89 17.41 -0.73
N GLN A 75 -10.12 18.35 0.21
CA GLN A 75 -10.19 18.04 1.65
C GLN A 75 -11.35 17.10 2.02
N SER A 76 -12.51 17.26 1.37
CA SER A 76 -13.65 16.37 1.56
C SER A 76 -13.36 14.95 1.06
N TYR A 77 -12.59 14.80 -0.03
CA TYR A 77 -12.21 13.50 -0.57
C TYR A 77 -11.23 12.74 0.35
N TYR A 78 -10.20 13.43 0.88
CA TYR A 78 -9.28 12.86 1.86
C TYR A 78 -10.04 12.40 3.12
N SER A 79 -10.87 13.26 3.70
CA SER A 79 -11.68 12.94 4.89
C SER A 79 -12.65 11.78 4.66
N ALA A 80 -13.24 11.67 3.47
CA ALA A 80 -14.09 10.54 3.10
C ALA A 80 -13.27 9.23 2.97
N ALA A 81 -12.04 9.32 2.48
CA ALA A 81 -11.14 8.18 2.38
C ALA A 81 -10.67 7.69 3.75
N HIS A 82 -10.42 8.58 4.70
CA HIS A 82 -9.96 8.33 6.07
C HIS A 82 -11.08 8.56 7.11
N SER A 83 -12.28 8.06 6.82
CA SER A 83 -13.47 8.30 7.67
C SER A 83 -13.43 7.61 9.02
N VAL A 84 -12.69 6.50 9.15
CA VAL A 84 -12.44 5.81 10.41
C VAL A 84 -11.06 6.19 10.89
N ASP A 85 -11.00 7.11 11.83
CA ASP A 85 -9.74 7.58 12.41
C ASP A 85 -9.51 6.97 13.81
N GLU A 86 -8.25 6.75 14.13
CA GLU A 86 -7.81 6.20 15.41
C GLU A 86 -6.59 7.00 15.86
N VAL A 87 -6.70 7.64 17.01
CA VAL A 87 -5.63 8.46 17.55
C VAL A 87 -4.56 7.58 18.20
N ILE A 88 -3.33 7.67 17.70
CA ILE A 88 -2.18 6.94 18.22
C ILE A 88 -1.27 7.93 18.94
N CYS A 89 -1.17 7.78 20.26
CA CYS A 89 -0.44 8.74 21.12
C CYS A 89 1.05 8.43 21.28
N GLY A 90 1.57 7.34 20.71
CA GLY A 90 2.98 7.00 20.92
C GLY A 90 3.45 5.69 20.29
N THR A 91 4.57 5.21 20.79
CA THR A 91 5.20 3.96 20.33
C THR A 91 4.43 2.74 20.84
N PRO A 92 4.06 1.77 20.00
CA PRO A 92 3.47 0.51 20.44
C PRO A 92 4.35 -0.23 21.45
N ALA A 93 3.76 -0.89 22.44
CA ALA A 93 4.49 -1.53 23.55
C ALA A 93 5.32 -2.73 23.10
N LEU A 94 4.86 -3.47 22.08
CA LEU A 94 5.62 -4.59 21.48
C LEU A 94 6.84 -4.13 20.68
N LEU A 95 6.84 -2.88 20.22
CA LEU A 95 8.02 -2.31 19.55
C LEU A 95 9.11 -2.00 20.59
N LYS A 96 10.27 -2.59 20.46
CA LYS A 96 11.39 -2.43 21.40
C LYS A 96 12.48 -1.55 20.78
N PRO A 97 12.42 -0.23 20.93
CA PRO A 97 13.50 0.63 20.49
C PRO A 97 14.76 0.36 21.32
N ALA A 98 15.93 0.50 20.71
CA ALA A 98 17.20 0.40 21.44
C ALA A 98 17.29 1.51 22.50
N GLU A 99 17.81 1.18 23.68
CA GLU A 99 18.17 2.15 24.74
C GLU A 99 17.04 3.09 25.20
N GLY A 100 15.80 2.58 25.29
CA GLY A 100 14.67 3.38 25.79
C GLY A 100 14.18 4.49 24.83
N GLY A 101 14.58 4.43 23.56
CA GLY A 101 14.10 5.35 22.52
C GLY A 101 12.61 5.20 22.25
N SER A 102 12.06 6.12 21.50
CA SER A 102 10.67 6.10 21.01
C SER A 102 10.65 6.38 19.51
N LEU A 103 9.50 6.15 18.87
CA LEU A 103 9.26 6.65 17.53
C LEU A 103 9.36 8.17 17.53
N ARG A 104 9.91 8.74 16.49
CA ARG A 104 9.88 10.19 16.27
C ARG A 104 8.45 10.63 15.97
N GLU A 105 8.14 11.89 16.23
CA GLU A 105 6.80 12.43 16.04
C GLU A 105 6.25 12.16 14.62
N TYR A 106 7.04 12.44 13.59
CA TYR A 106 6.64 12.17 12.21
C TYR A 106 6.44 10.66 11.93
N GLN A 107 7.14 9.76 12.64
CA GLN A 107 6.95 8.31 12.51
C GLN A 107 5.64 7.87 13.18
N VAL A 108 5.25 8.50 14.28
CA VAL A 108 3.94 8.28 14.92
C VAL A 108 2.82 8.74 13.99
N ILE A 109 2.97 9.92 13.37
CA ILE A 109 2.01 10.42 12.35
C ILE A 109 1.93 9.43 11.17
N GLY A 110 3.08 8.89 10.72
CA GLY A 110 3.11 7.88 9.67
C GLY A 110 2.43 6.57 10.08
N LEU A 111 2.61 6.13 11.33
CA LEU A 111 1.90 4.99 11.89
C LEU A 111 0.38 5.23 11.91
N GLN A 112 -0.05 6.38 12.40
CA GLN A 112 -1.47 6.75 12.44
C GLN A 112 -2.09 6.75 11.04
N TRP A 113 -1.40 7.29 10.04
CA TRP A 113 -1.84 7.25 8.66
C TRP A 113 -1.98 5.81 8.12
N MET A 114 -1.00 4.93 8.38
CA MET A 114 -1.06 3.53 7.97
C MET A 114 -2.19 2.76 8.67
N VAL A 115 -2.45 3.06 9.95
CA VAL A 115 -3.57 2.47 10.71
C VAL A 115 -4.90 2.99 10.17
N SER A 116 -4.98 4.26 9.81
CA SER A 116 -6.16 4.82 9.14
C SER A 116 -6.41 4.13 7.79
N LEU A 117 -5.38 3.87 6.96
CA LEU A 117 -5.53 3.05 5.75
C LEU A 117 -6.08 1.65 6.08
N TYR A 118 -5.53 1.00 7.10
CA TYR A 118 -5.98 -0.32 7.52
C TYR A 118 -7.45 -0.30 7.93
N ASN A 119 -7.85 0.63 8.81
CA ASN A 119 -9.22 0.76 9.30
C ASN A 119 -10.23 1.08 8.19
N ASN A 120 -9.79 1.82 7.17
CA ASN A 120 -10.61 2.17 6.01
C ASN A 120 -10.45 1.20 4.82
N GLN A 121 -9.78 0.06 5.02
CA GLN A 121 -9.60 -1.00 4.00
C GLN A 121 -8.89 -0.53 2.73
N LEU A 122 -7.98 0.42 2.86
CA LEU A 122 -7.22 0.99 1.77
C LEU A 122 -5.82 0.40 1.68
N ASN A 123 -5.31 0.31 0.47
CA ASN A 123 -3.90 0.10 0.19
C ASN A 123 -3.19 1.45 0.12
N GLY A 124 -1.84 1.47 0.30
CA GLY A 124 -1.12 2.74 0.31
C GLY A 124 0.31 2.68 -0.18
N ILE A 125 0.90 3.86 -0.34
CA ILE A 125 2.31 4.07 -0.69
C ILE A 125 2.97 4.93 0.38
N LEU A 126 3.95 4.39 1.08
CA LEU A 126 4.83 5.16 1.95
C LEU A 126 6.05 5.59 1.13
N ALA A 127 6.03 6.83 0.65
CA ALA A 127 7.01 7.42 -0.26
C ALA A 127 7.97 8.39 0.44
N ASP A 128 8.18 8.25 1.73
CA ASP A 128 9.11 9.04 2.54
C ASP A 128 10.52 9.02 1.95
N GLU A 129 11.25 10.11 2.08
CA GLU A 129 12.66 10.20 1.71
C GLU A 129 13.49 9.11 2.39
N MET A 130 14.59 8.72 1.77
CA MET A 130 15.51 7.73 2.35
C MET A 130 16.07 8.27 3.68
N GLY A 131 16.14 7.39 4.70
CA GLY A 131 16.61 7.78 6.03
C GLY A 131 15.50 8.10 7.04
N LEU A 132 14.26 8.34 6.63
CA LEU A 132 13.14 8.62 7.53
C LEU A 132 12.59 7.38 8.27
N GLY A 133 13.24 6.22 8.14
CA GLY A 133 12.88 5.03 8.91
C GLY A 133 11.59 4.35 8.46
N LYS A 134 11.33 4.23 7.15
CA LYS A 134 10.18 3.48 6.61
C LYS A 134 10.06 2.08 7.21
N THR A 135 11.19 1.37 7.32
CA THR A 135 11.25 0.01 7.89
C THR A 135 10.72 -0.02 9.33
N VAL A 136 11.14 0.92 10.17
CA VAL A 136 10.70 1.02 11.57
C VAL A 136 9.22 1.36 11.65
N GLN A 137 8.71 2.22 10.78
CA GLN A 137 7.29 2.56 10.71
C GLN A 137 6.45 1.32 10.37
N ILE A 138 6.91 0.43 9.47
CA ILE A 138 6.24 -0.85 9.18
C ILE A 138 6.25 -1.77 10.39
N MET A 139 7.36 -1.84 11.10
CA MET A 139 7.43 -2.65 12.33
C MET A 139 6.48 -2.12 13.40
N ALA A 140 6.36 -0.81 13.53
CA ALA A 140 5.38 -0.16 14.40
C ALA A 140 3.93 -0.49 13.99
N LEU A 141 3.64 -0.51 12.69
CA LEU A 141 2.33 -0.95 12.18
C LEU A 141 2.03 -2.40 12.58
N PHE A 142 2.95 -3.33 12.37
CA PHE A 142 2.74 -4.74 12.74
C PHE A 142 2.57 -4.90 14.26
N ALA A 143 3.36 -4.18 15.07
CA ALA A 143 3.18 -4.15 16.52
C ALA A 143 1.80 -3.66 16.92
N HIS A 144 1.35 -2.54 16.36
CA HIS A 144 0.03 -1.97 16.64
C HIS A 144 -1.11 -2.91 16.22
N LEU A 145 -1.02 -3.52 15.04
CA LEU A 145 -2.03 -4.48 14.58
C LEU A 145 -2.14 -5.69 15.51
N MET A 146 -1.02 -6.17 16.04
CA MET A 146 -1.00 -7.28 17.00
C MET A 146 -1.57 -6.86 18.36
N GLU A 147 -1.20 -5.69 18.88
CA GLU A 147 -1.64 -5.19 20.17
C GLU A 147 -3.11 -4.77 20.19
N ALA A 148 -3.47 -3.88 19.28
CA ALA A 148 -4.77 -3.20 19.31
C ALA A 148 -5.86 -3.98 18.54
N LYS A 149 -5.47 -4.70 17.48
CA LYS A 149 -6.42 -5.39 16.59
C LYS A 149 -6.37 -6.91 16.72
N GLN A 150 -5.46 -7.46 17.55
CA GLN A 150 -5.25 -8.92 17.70
C GLN A 150 -4.88 -9.63 16.39
N ILE A 151 -4.29 -8.89 15.44
CA ILE A 151 -3.91 -9.41 14.13
C ILE A 151 -2.44 -9.82 14.18
N CYS A 152 -2.21 -11.09 14.43
CA CYS A 152 -0.88 -11.66 14.57
C CYS A 152 -0.18 -12.00 13.24
N GLY A 153 -0.82 -11.78 12.11
CA GLY A 153 -0.34 -12.15 10.77
C GLY A 153 -1.15 -13.31 10.16
N PRO A 154 -0.64 -13.98 9.12
CA PRO A 154 0.70 -13.81 8.56
C PRO A 154 0.85 -12.55 7.72
N HIS A 155 1.97 -11.85 7.90
CA HIS A 155 2.37 -10.71 7.08
C HIS A 155 3.49 -11.11 6.13
N LEU A 156 3.46 -10.62 4.89
CA LEU A 156 4.49 -10.86 3.88
C LEU A 156 5.26 -9.56 3.61
N VAL A 157 6.58 -9.63 3.68
CA VAL A 157 7.48 -8.53 3.33
C VAL A 157 8.36 -8.97 2.16
N VAL A 158 8.20 -8.32 1.01
CA VAL A 158 8.95 -8.59 -0.21
C VAL A 158 10.00 -7.52 -0.38
N VAL A 159 11.27 -7.92 -0.40
CA VAL A 159 12.40 -6.99 -0.41
C VAL A 159 13.42 -7.31 -1.50
N PRO A 160 14.22 -6.33 -1.97
CA PRO A 160 15.42 -6.61 -2.73
C PRO A 160 16.44 -7.43 -1.94
N ASN A 161 17.22 -8.28 -2.63
CA ASN A 161 18.28 -9.07 -2.00
C ASN A 161 19.26 -8.21 -1.18
N ALA A 162 19.57 -7.02 -1.67
CA ALA A 162 20.56 -6.13 -1.03
C ALA A 162 20.13 -5.64 0.37
N VAL A 163 18.83 -5.52 0.64
CA VAL A 163 18.31 -4.99 1.91
C VAL A 163 17.76 -6.08 2.84
N LEU A 164 17.79 -7.34 2.40
CA LEU A 164 17.29 -8.48 3.19
C LEU A 164 17.98 -8.60 4.57
N VAL A 165 19.30 -8.47 4.59
CA VAL A 165 20.09 -8.56 5.83
C VAL A 165 19.71 -7.43 6.79
N ASN A 166 19.47 -6.23 6.26
CA ASN A 166 19.03 -5.10 7.06
C ASN A 166 17.63 -5.36 7.66
N TRP A 167 16.67 -5.82 6.87
CA TRP A 167 15.33 -6.17 7.37
C TRP A 167 15.37 -7.23 8.46
N ARG A 168 16.24 -8.24 8.31
CA ARG A 168 16.45 -9.28 9.33
C ARG A 168 17.00 -8.70 10.63
N SER A 169 17.99 -7.82 10.53
CA SER A 169 18.60 -7.15 11.69
C SER A 169 17.60 -6.26 12.41
N GLU A 170 16.86 -5.45 11.65
CA GLU A 170 15.89 -4.52 12.20
C GLU A 170 14.69 -5.24 12.86
N LEU A 171 14.14 -6.29 12.23
CA LEU A 171 13.07 -7.10 12.83
C LEU A 171 13.51 -7.73 14.15
N LYS A 172 14.73 -8.26 14.21
CA LYS A 172 15.26 -8.84 15.44
C LYS A 172 15.44 -7.79 16.54
N LYS A 173 15.82 -6.57 16.16
CA LYS A 173 16.06 -5.46 17.08
C LYS A 173 14.74 -4.86 17.61
N TRP A 174 13.80 -4.53 16.69
CA TRP A 174 12.61 -3.79 17.03
C TRP A 174 11.41 -4.66 17.43
N LEU A 175 11.30 -5.88 16.89
CA LEU A 175 10.21 -6.82 17.15
C LEU A 175 10.71 -8.19 17.60
N PRO A 176 11.49 -8.28 18.70
CA PRO A 176 12.08 -9.54 19.15
C PRO A 176 11.03 -10.60 19.55
N SER A 177 9.80 -10.19 19.87
CA SER A 177 8.68 -11.08 20.21
C SER A 177 8.01 -11.72 19.00
N PHE A 178 8.27 -11.21 17.77
CA PHE A 178 7.67 -11.73 16.56
C PHE A 178 8.37 -12.98 16.05
N ARG A 179 7.59 -13.95 15.62
CA ARG A 179 8.09 -15.13 14.92
C ARG A 179 8.30 -14.78 13.45
N CYS A 180 9.56 -14.56 13.07
CA CYS A 180 9.94 -14.17 11.72
C CYS A 180 10.47 -15.37 10.93
N VAL A 181 9.94 -15.61 9.76
CA VAL A 181 10.42 -16.59 8.77
C VAL A 181 11.20 -15.87 7.68
N TYR A 182 12.40 -16.32 7.38
CA TYR A 182 13.23 -15.80 6.29
C TYR A 182 13.24 -16.80 5.15
N TYR A 183 12.26 -16.62 4.23
CA TYR A 183 12.04 -17.55 3.12
C TYR A 183 12.99 -17.27 1.98
N VAL A 184 14.24 -17.71 2.13
CA VAL A 184 15.35 -17.48 1.21
C VAL A 184 16.30 -18.69 1.18
N GLY A 185 17.25 -18.71 0.25
CA GLY A 185 18.24 -19.77 0.10
C GLY A 185 17.90 -20.75 -1.03
N ASP A 186 18.51 -21.94 -0.98
CA ASP A 186 18.25 -23.00 -1.94
C ASP A 186 16.84 -23.62 -1.79
N ARG A 187 16.51 -24.55 -2.65
CA ARG A 187 15.17 -25.20 -2.64
C ARG A 187 14.94 -25.98 -1.34
N GLU A 188 15.97 -26.64 -0.84
CA GLU A 188 15.85 -27.48 0.36
C GLU A 188 15.65 -26.63 1.62
N ALA A 189 16.43 -25.56 1.77
CA ALA A 189 16.30 -24.62 2.88
C ALA A 189 14.87 -24.01 2.89
N ARG A 190 14.38 -23.56 1.75
CA ARG A 190 13.01 -23.00 1.68
C ARG A 190 11.93 -24.03 1.94
N LEU A 191 12.13 -25.28 1.52
CA LEU A 191 11.21 -26.37 1.82
C LEU A 191 11.16 -26.66 3.32
N LYS A 192 12.31 -26.67 3.97
CA LYS A 192 12.42 -26.85 5.43
C LYS A 192 11.70 -25.74 6.19
N GLU A 193 11.92 -24.48 5.83
CA GLU A 193 11.22 -23.35 6.44
C GLU A 193 9.70 -23.42 6.20
N TRP A 194 9.29 -23.85 5.00
CA TRP A 194 7.88 -24.03 4.68
C TRP A 194 7.21 -25.06 5.59
N GLN A 195 7.79 -26.25 5.68
CA GLN A 195 7.25 -27.34 6.51
C GLN A 195 7.28 -27.01 8.00
N ALA A 196 8.34 -26.35 8.46
CA ALA A 196 8.50 -26.06 9.89
C ALA A 196 7.53 -24.98 10.38
N HIS A 197 7.22 -23.97 9.57
CA HIS A 197 6.54 -22.76 10.05
C HIS A 197 5.34 -22.34 9.21
N VAL A 198 5.39 -22.49 7.87
CA VAL A 198 4.39 -21.90 6.99
C VAL A 198 3.15 -22.77 6.86
N GLU A 199 3.30 -24.07 6.77
CA GLU A 199 2.15 -25.00 6.70
C GLU A 199 1.23 -24.89 7.91
N SER A 200 1.80 -24.71 9.10
CA SER A 200 1.07 -24.54 10.34
C SER A 200 0.65 -23.11 10.64
N LEU A 201 1.02 -22.14 9.80
CA LEU A 201 0.81 -20.69 9.99
C LEU A 201 1.33 -20.17 11.35
N GLN A 202 2.37 -20.81 11.91
CA GLN A 202 2.92 -20.46 13.21
C GLN A 202 4.02 -19.38 13.10
N PHE A 203 3.74 -18.30 12.40
CA PHE A 203 4.63 -17.16 12.26
C PHE A 203 3.84 -15.86 12.12
N ASN A 204 4.49 -14.74 12.43
CA ASN A 204 3.88 -13.42 12.30
C ASN A 204 4.27 -12.76 10.97
N VAL A 205 5.58 -12.77 10.64
CA VAL A 205 6.14 -12.09 9.47
C VAL A 205 7.00 -13.05 8.67
N MET A 206 6.75 -13.11 7.36
CA MET A 206 7.66 -13.73 6.40
C MET A 206 8.38 -12.65 5.61
N VAL A 207 9.71 -12.72 5.57
CA VAL A 207 10.53 -11.87 4.71
C VAL A 207 11.09 -12.72 3.58
N THR A 208 10.90 -12.28 2.36
CA THR A 208 11.40 -12.96 1.16
C THR A 208 11.82 -11.95 0.11
N THR A 209 12.37 -12.43 -1.01
CA THR A 209 12.79 -11.55 -2.10
C THR A 209 11.89 -11.71 -3.32
N TYR A 210 11.98 -10.75 -4.22
CA TYR A 210 11.25 -10.78 -5.50
C TYR A 210 11.48 -12.08 -6.28
N ASP A 211 12.71 -12.59 -6.30
CA ASP A 211 13.06 -13.81 -7.02
C ASP A 211 12.35 -15.04 -6.45
N TYR A 212 12.26 -15.14 -5.13
CA TYR A 212 11.57 -16.27 -4.51
C TYR A 212 10.05 -16.15 -4.59
N CYS A 213 9.51 -14.94 -4.63
CA CYS A 213 8.09 -14.73 -4.95
C CYS A 213 7.73 -15.32 -6.31
N MET A 214 8.57 -15.10 -7.33
CA MET A 214 8.35 -15.67 -8.67
C MET A 214 8.57 -17.19 -8.72
N ARG A 215 9.63 -17.68 -8.06
CA ARG A 215 9.99 -19.12 -8.09
C ARG A 215 8.95 -19.99 -7.39
N ASP A 216 8.47 -19.56 -6.23
CA ASP A 216 7.56 -20.32 -5.38
C ASP A 216 6.15 -19.73 -5.35
N ARG A 217 5.75 -19.02 -6.42
CA ARG A 217 4.44 -18.38 -6.58
C ARG A 217 3.29 -19.31 -6.19
N ALA A 218 3.30 -20.56 -6.68
CA ALA A 218 2.21 -21.52 -6.45
C ALA A 218 1.99 -21.86 -4.98
N LYS A 219 3.03 -21.76 -4.15
CA LYS A 219 2.95 -21.96 -2.71
C LYS A 219 2.51 -20.68 -2.00
N LEU A 220 3.22 -19.58 -2.26
CA LEU A 220 2.99 -18.29 -1.57
C LEU A 220 1.60 -17.70 -1.88
N SER A 221 1.04 -17.94 -3.06
CA SER A 221 -0.32 -17.50 -3.43
C SER A 221 -1.45 -18.24 -2.70
N ARG A 222 -1.17 -19.39 -2.06
CA ARG A 222 -2.16 -20.13 -1.28
C ARG A 222 -2.35 -19.58 0.12
N VAL A 223 -1.36 -18.87 0.64
CA VAL A 223 -1.42 -18.25 1.97
C VAL A 223 -2.32 -17.03 1.91
N GLN A 224 -3.21 -16.90 2.87
CA GLN A 224 -4.03 -15.71 3.05
C GLN A 224 -3.24 -14.69 3.87
N TRP A 225 -2.61 -13.74 3.20
CA TRP A 225 -1.79 -12.71 3.84
C TRP A 225 -2.66 -11.61 4.44
N GLN A 226 -2.43 -11.25 5.69
CA GLN A 226 -3.09 -10.11 6.33
C GLN A 226 -2.57 -8.77 5.77
N TYR A 227 -1.26 -8.68 5.61
CA TYR A 227 -0.61 -7.51 5.03
C TYR A 227 0.52 -7.94 4.09
N MET A 228 0.62 -7.31 2.94
CA MET A 228 1.77 -7.45 2.04
C MET A 228 2.48 -6.11 1.94
N VAL A 229 3.74 -6.08 2.34
CA VAL A 229 4.64 -4.93 2.21
C VAL A 229 5.64 -5.21 1.09
N ILE A 230 5.77 -4.28 0.16
CA ILE A 230 6.69 -4.39 -0.97
C ILE A 230 7.69 -3.25 -0.87
N ASP A 231 8.93 -3.57 -0.54
CA ASP A 231 10.01 -2.59 -0.41
C ASP A 231 10.69 -2.32 -1.76
N GLU A 232 11.08 -1.07 -1.98
CA GLU A 232 11.60 -0.57 -3.25
C GLU A 232 10.66 -0.88 -4.43
N ALA A 233 9.38 -0.52 -4.25
CA ALA A 233 8.30 -0.84 -5.19
C ALA A 233 8.50 -0.27 -6.60
N HIS A 234 9.41 0.68 -6.79
CA HIS A 234 9.84 1.16 -8.11
C HIS A 234 10.36 0.03 -9.03
N ARG A 235 10.76 -1.13 -8.48
CA ARG A 235 11.10 -2.32 -9.24
C ARG A 235 9.90 -2.97 -9.96
N MET A 236 8.69 -2.56 -9.60
CA MET A 236 7.43 -3.02 -10.22
C MET A 236 7.03 -2.16 -11.45
N LYS A 237 7.99 -1.44 -12.05
CA LYS A 237 7.76 -0.47 -13.15
C LYS A 237 6.95 -1.01 -14.32
N ASP A 238 7.14 -2.26 -14.66
CA ASP A 238 6.45 -2.90 -15.78
C ASP A 238 5.38 -3.86 -15.25
N ARG A 239 4.11 -3.47 -15.46
CA ARG A 239 2.94 -4.30 -15.13
C ARG A 239 2.92 -5.60 -15.91
N GLU A 240 3.41 -5.60 -17.16
CA GLU A 240 3.44 -6.77 -18.01
C GLU A 240 4.57 -7.71 -17.63
N SER A 241 5.48 -7.27 -16.75
CA SER A 241 6.50 -8.13 -16.20
C SER A 241 5.88 -9.33 -15.47
N LYS A 242 6.55 -10.46 -15.56
CA LYS A 242 6.17 -11.66 -14.83
C LYS A 242 6.04 -11.39 -13.34
N LEU A 243 6.94 -10.57 -12.78
CA LEU A 243 6.98 -10.19 -11.39
C LEU A 243 5.68 -9.48 -10.95
N SER A 244 5.25 -8.46 -11.68
CA SER A 244 4.04 -7.70 -11.34
C SER A 244 2.80 -8.58 -11.35
N ARG A 245 2.65 -9.41 -12.38
CA ARG A 245 1.53 -10.37 -12.48
C ARG A 245 1.53 -11.40 -11.36
N ASP A 246 2.69 -11.92 -11.01
CA ASP A 246 2.82 -12.94 -9.97
C ASP A 246 2.47 -12.39 -8.59
N ILE A 247 2.97 -11.18 -8.24
CA ILE A 247 2.69 -10.52 -6.96
C ILE A 247 1.22 -10.06 -6.87
N SER A 248 0.65 -9.56 -7.95
CA SER A 248 -0.76 -9.16 -8.01
C SER A 248 -1.71 -10.33 -7.72
N GLY A 249 -1.32 -11.56 -8.09
CA GLY A 249 -2.09 -12.79 -7.86
C GLY A 249 -2.04 -13.33 -6.43
N PHE A 250 -1.30 -12.72 -5.51
CA PHE A 250 -1.26 -13.18 -4.12
C PHE A 250 -2.52 -12.73 -3.36
N ARG A 251 -3.08 -13.64 -2.57
CA ARG A 251 -4.23 -13.36 -1.70
C ARG A 251 -3.78 -12.53 -0.51
N THR A 252 -4.18 -11.27 -0.47
CA THR A 252 -3.81 -10.36 0.61
C THR A 252 -4.98 -9.43 0.95
N MET A 253 -5.16 -9.17 2.24
CA MET A 253 -6.17 -8.23 2.70
C MET A 253 -5.76 -6.79 2.41
N ARG A 254 -4.49 -6.44 2.64
CA ARG A 254 -3.95 -5.08 2.46
C ARG A 254 -2.57 -5.11 1.81
N ARG A 255 -2.27 -4.06 1.05
CA ARG A 255 -0.96 -3.86 0.41
C ARG A 255 -0.40 -2.50 0.79
N LEU A 256 0.91 -2.46 1.07
CA LEU A 256 1.65 -1.23 1.29
C LEU A 256 2.93 -1.27 0.48
N LEU A 257 3.13 -0.24 -0.32
CA LEU A 257 4.32 -0.07 -1.13
C LEU A 257 5.27 0.89 -0.43
N LEU A 258 6.54 0.55 -0.37
CA LEU A 258 7.59 1.42 0.14
C LEU A 258 8.47 1.87 -1.04
N THR A 259 8.75 3.14 -1.11
CA THR A 259 9.69 3.69 -2.10
C THR A 259 10.43 4.89 -1.52
N GLY A 260 11.70 5.03 -1.82
CA GLY A 260 12.51 6.19 -1.44
C GLY A 260 12.67 7.19 -2.57
N THR A 261 12.44 6.73 -3.81
CA THR A 261 12.43 7.60 -4.98
C THR A 261 10.99 7.98 -5.28
N PRO A 262 10.66 9.27 -5.21
CA PRO A 262 9.34 9.70 -5.63
C PRO A 262 9.17 9.34 -7.10
N LEU A 263 7.94 9.11 -7.49
CA LEU A 263 7.41 8.98 -8.85
C LEU A 263 8.05 10.01 -9.81
N GLN A 264 9.35 9.85 -10.09
CA GLN A 264 10.10 10.79 -10.91
C GLN A 264 9.93 10.39 -12.36
N ASN A 265 9.11 11.17 -13.06
CA ASN A 265 9.07 11.32 -14.52
C ASN A 265 8.62 10.12 -15.37
N ASP A 266 8.33 8.95 -14.83
CA ASP A 266 7.84 7.81 -15.62
C ASP A 266 6.37 7.51 -15.30
N ILE A 267 5.51 7.88 -16.24
CA ILE A 267 4.06 7.68 -16.17
C ILE A 267 3.71 6.19 -16.13
N SER A 268 4.53 5.36 -16.78
CA SER A 268 4.32 3.90 -16.76
C SER A 268 4.62 3.30 -15.39
N GLU A 269 5.59 3.86 -14.66
CA GLU A 269 5.89 3.46 -13.28
C GLU A 269 4.70 3.81 -12.37
N LEU A 270 4.22 5.05 -12.47
CA LEU A 270 3.05 5.50 -11.72
C LEU A 270 1.83 4.63 -11.99
N TRP A 271 1.54 4.35 -13.27
CA TRP A 271 0.46 3.46 -13.65
C TRP A 271 0.59 2.07 -13.01
N SER A 272 1.79 1.48 -13.06
CA SER A 272 2.03 0.14 -12.53
C SER A 272 1.78 0.05 -11.02
N LEU A 273 2.22 1.07 -10.28
CA LEU A 273 1.98 1.17 -8.83
C LEU A 273 0.49 1.39 -8.51
N LEU A 274 -0.19 2.25 -9.26
CA LEU A 274 -1.62 2.51 -9.09
C LEU A 274 -2.48 1.28 -9.37
N ASN A 275 -2.18 0.56 -10.45
CA ASN A 275 -2.88 -0.67 -10.77
C ASN A 275 -2.65 -1.77 -9.72
N LEU A 276 -1.46 -1.85 -9.11
CA LEU A 276 -1.17 -2.81 -8.05
C LEU A 276 -1.96 -2.49 -6.76
N LEU A 277 -2.16 -1.21 -6.45
CA LEU A 277 -2.90 -0.75 -5.28
C LEU A 277 -4.41 -0.77 -5.46
N LEU A 278 -4.88 -0.35 -6.63
CA LEU A 278 -6.28 -0.11 -6.95
C LEU A 278 -6.61 -0.72 -8.33
N PRO A 279 -6.52 -2.06 -8.48
CA PRO A 279 -6.68 -2.72 -9.78
C PRO A 279 -8.05 -2.48 -10.41
N ASP A 280 -9.10 -2.37 -9.59
CA ASP A 280 -10.48 -2.13 -10.06
C ASP A 280 -10.72 -0.69 -10.52
N VAL A 281 -9.86 0.22 -10.10
CA VAL A 281 -9.93 1.65 -10.47
C VAL A 281 -9.06 1.94 -11.68
N PHE A 282 -7.81 1.46 -11.67
CA PHE A 282 -6.83 1.65 -12.73
C PHE A 282 -6.68 0.38 -13.56
N ASP A 283 -7.72 0.06 -14.34
CA ASP A 283 -7.82 -1.16 -15.16
C ASP A 283 -7.37 -0.98 -16.62
N ASN A 284 -7.41 0.26 -17.16
CA ASN A 284 -7.15 0.56 -18.56
C ASN A 284 -5.92 1.46 -18.78
N LYS A 285 -4.80 0.82 -19.16
CA LYS A 285 -3.53 1.52 -19.45
C LYS A 285 -3.63 2.44 -20.67
N ALA A 286 -4.41 2.06 -21.67
CA ALA A 286 -4.51 2.82 -22.91
C ALA A 286 -5.25 4.14 -22.68
N GLU A 287 -6.33 4.15 -21.91
CA GLU A 287 -7.02 5.38 -21.52
C GLU A 287 -6.11 6.29 -20.69
N PHE A 288 -5.35 5.72 -19.75
CA PHE A 288 -4.41 6.48 -18.94
C PHE A 288 -3.25 7.04 -19.78
N GLY A 289 -2.68 6.24 -20.69
CA GLY A 289 -1.59 6.64 -21.58
C GLY A 289 -1.99 7.75 -22.56
N ALA A 290 -3.22 7.70 -23.08
CA ALA A 290 -3.73 8.69 -24.01
C ALA A 290 -3.72 10.14 -23.48
N TRP A 291 -3.64 10.30 -22.15
CA TRP A 291 -3.51 11.63 -21.51
C TRP A 291 -2.11 12.22 -21.65
N PHE A 292 -1.12 11.39 -21.89
CA PHE A 292 0.29 11.74 -21.88
C PHE A 292 0.96 11.59 -23.25
N ASP A 293 0.30 10.92 -24.21
CA ASP A 293 0.86 10.69 -25.52
C ASP A 293 0.93 11.99 -26.34
N SER A 294 2.17 12.35 -26.68
CA SER A 294 2.47 13.40 -27.64
C SER A 294 2.77 12.74 -28.98
N LYS A 295 2.01 13.04 -30.03
CA LYS A 295 2.33 12.57 -31.38
C LYS A 295 3.60 13.30 -31.86
N PRO A 296 4.60 12.59 -32.41
CA PRO A 296 5.76 13.24 -32.99
C PRO A 296 5.35 14.03 -34.24
N GLY A 297 5.79 15.29 -34.32
CA GLY A 297 5.62 16.14 -35.54
C GLY A 297 4.74 17.38 -35.36
N GLU A 298 4.44 17.81 -34.13
CA GLU A 298 3.62 19.00 -33.85
C GLU A 298 4.47 20.28 -33.71
N SER A 299 3.83 21.45 -33.90
CA SER A 299 4.49 22.77 -33.80
C SER A 299 4.95 23.08 -32.37
N SER A 300 5.91 23.99 -32.20
CA SER A 300 6.47 24.39 -30.90
C SER A 300 5.42 24.94 -29.92
N GLU A 301 4.37 25.60 -30.42
CA GLU A 301 3.26 26.11 -29.61
C GLU A 301 2.36 24.97 -29.10
N GLU A 302 2.15 23.93 -29.91
CA GLU A 302 1.39 22.74 -29.49
C GLU A 302 2.14 21.90 -28.47
N GLU A 303 3.47 21.82 -28.55
CA GLU A 303 4.32 21.20 -27.55
C GLU A 303 4.27 21.93 -26.21
N TRP A 304 4.28 23.26 -26.22
CA TRP A 304 4.18 24.07 -25.00
C TRP A 304 2.81 23.88 -24.32
N LEU A 305 1.73 23.93 -25.09
CA LEU A 305 0.37 23.72 -24.61
C LEU A 305 0.18 22.30 -24.01
N LYS A 306 0.82 21.30 -24.61
CA LYS A 306 0.82 19.92 -24.10
C LYS A 306 1.60 19.79 -22.81
N ARG A 307 2.70 20.53 -22.68
CA ARG A 307 3.51 20.56 -21.46
C ARG A 307 2.72 21.14 -20.29
N GLU A 308 2.00 22.23 -20.50
CA GLU A 308 1.08 22.78 -19.49
C GLU A 308 -0.05 21.80 -19.13
N LYS A 309 -0.68 21.20 -20.13
CA LYS A 309 -1.72 20.19 -19.92
C LYS A 309 -1.20 19.01 -19.10
N ARG A 310 0.02 18.55 -19.38
CA ARG A 310 0.69 17.48 -18.63
C ARG A 310 0.88 17.84 -17.15
N VAL A 311 1.30 19.07 -16.85
CA VAL A 311 1.46 19.57 -15.47
C VAL A 311 0.11 19.57 -14.73
N VAL A 312 -0.94 20.02 -15.37
CA VAL A 312 -2.31 20.03 -14.79
C VAL A 312 -2.79 18.60 -14.50
N VAL A 313 -2.58 17.67 -15.44
CA VAL A 313 -2.97 16.26 -15.26
C VAL A 313 -2.19 15.62 -14.11
N ILE A 314 -0.87 15.84 -14.05
CA ILE A 314 -0.03 15.34 -12.95
C ILE A 314 -0.49 15.91 -11.60
N HIS A 315 -0.79 17.20 -11.53
CA HIS A 315 -1.30 17.83 -10.31
C HIS A 315 -2.64 17.21 -9.86
N ARG A 316 -3.56 17.02 -10.79
CA ARG A 316 -4.85 16.38 -10.50
C ARG A 316 -4.69 14.92 -10.09
N LEU A 317 -3.76 14.20 -10.71
CA LEU A 317 -3.44 12.83 -10.33
C LEU A 317 -2.89 12.76 -8.90
N HIS A 318 -2.02 13.69 -8.51
CA HIS A 318 -1.55 13.81 -7.13
C HIS A 318 -2.70 14.05 -6.15
N GLN A 319 -3.69 14.86 -6.49
CA GLN A 319 -4.89 15.07 -5.66
C GLN A 319 -5.70 13.77 -5.47
N ILE A 320 -5.81 12.92 -6.50
CA ILE A 320 -6.45 11.60 -6.40
C ILE A 320 -5.65 10.65 -5.51
N LEU A 321 -4.31 10.76 -5.54
CA LEU A 321 -3.41 9.89 -4.80
C LEU A 321 -3.18 10.33 -3.35
N GLU A 322 -3.49 11.56 -3.02
CA GLU A 322 -3.25 12.13 -1.69
C GLU A 322 -3.73 11.23 -0.54
N PRO A 323 -4.92 10.61 -0.57
CA PRO A 323 -5.35 9.71 0.49
C PRO A 323 -4.55 8.41 0.58
N PHE A 324 -3.89 8.01 -0.50
CA PHE A 324 -3.21 6.71 -0.62
C PHE A 324 -1.70 6.81 -0.55
N MET A 325 -1.14 8.03 -0.50
CA MET A 325 0.29 8.25 -0.54
C MET A 325 0.74 9.22 0.54
N LEU A 326 1.67 8.77 1.39
CA LEU A 326 2.36 9.63 2.34
C LEU A 326 3.80 9.84 1.86
N ARG A 327 4.16 11.11 1.65
CA ARG A 327 5.50 11.52 1.24
C ARG A 327 5.99 12.69 2.08
N ARG A 328 7.12 12.51 2.74
CA ARG A 328 7.77 13.56 3.54
C ARG A 328 9.24 13.65 3.15
N GLN A 329 9.78 14.85 3.18
CA GLN A 329 11.19 15.11 2.96
C GLN A 329 11.90 15.29 4.30
N LEU A 330 13.19 14.99 4.34
CA LEU A 330 14.00 15.12 5.55
C LEU A 330 14.01 16.58 6.06
N ALA A 331 14.06 17.53 5.15
CA ALA A 331 14.02 18.95 5.47
C ALA A 331 12.73 19.41 6.17
N ASP A 332 11.62 18.73 5.92
CA ASP A 332 10.32 19.11 6.49
C ASP A 332 10.10 18.55 7.90
N VAL A 333 10.78 17.45 8.25
CA VAL A 333 10.51 16.71 9.50
C VAL A 333 11.66 16.73 10.51
N GLU A 334 12.87 17.05 10.08
CA GLU A 334 14.10 17.04 10.90
C GLU A 334 14.82 18.40 10.85
N GLY A 335 14.21 19.39 11.45
CA GLY A 335 14.81 20.75 11.53
C GLY A 335 16.07 20.86 12.42
N SER A 336 16.39 19.81 13.19
CA SER A 336 17.55 19.80 14.10
C SER A 336 18.85 19.35 13.44
N LEU A 337 18.81 18.87 12.20
CA LEU A 337 20.02 18.45 11.49
C LEU A 337 20.87 19.65 11.07
N PRO A 338 22.19 19.60 11.26
CA PRO A 338 23.08 20.65 10.76
C PRO A 338 23.03 20.70 9.22
N PRO A 339 23.26 21.88 8.62
CA PRO A 339 23.25 22.02 7.16
C PRO A 339 24.31 21.11 6.53
N LYS A 340 23.92 20.41 5.46
CA LYS A 340 24.81 19.54 4.69
C LYS A 340 25.87 20.40 3.98
N VAL A 341 27.15 20.20 4.31
CA VAL A 341 28.28 20.80 3.58
C VAL A 341 28.85 19.78 2.61
N GLN A 342 28.86 20.12 1.33
CA GLN A 342 29.34 19.22 0.29
C GLN A 342 30.64 19.78 -0.30
N HIS A 343 31.76 19.03 -0.15
CA HIS A 343 33.05 19.36 -0.73
C HIS A 343 33.32 18.48 -1.95
N VAL A 344 33.61 19.11 -3.08
CA VAL A 344 34.02 18.41 -4.32
C VAL A 344 35.53 18.54 -4.43
N ILE A 345 36.24 17.42 -4.21
CA ILE A 345 37.69 17.34 -4.36
C ILE A 345 38.00 16.70 -5.71
N LYS A 346 38.68 17.44 -6.57
CA LYS A 346 39.17 16.93 -7.86
C LYS A 346 40.58 16.39 -7.66
N CYS A 347 40.78 15.08 -7.81
CA CYS A 347 42.08 14.45 -7.80
C CYS A 347 42.52 14.16 -9.25
N ALA A 348 43.78 14.45 -9.56
CA ALA A 348 44.38 14.01 -10.82
C ALA A 348 44.58 12.48 -10.80
N MET A 349 44.43 11.83 -11.96
CA MET A 349 44.81 10.41 -12.07
C MET A 349 46.33 10.28 -11.96
N SER A 350 46.80 9.21 -11.34
CA SER A 350 48.21 8.88 -11.36
C SER A 350 48.69 8.61 -12.79
N PRO A 351 49.92 9.03 -13.17
CA PRO A 351 50.49 8.79 -14.49
C PRO A 351 50.57 7.29 -14.81
#